data_733bed60792b4acc2370ab8573921dc1
#
_entry.id   733bed60792b4acc2370ab8573921dc1
#
_cell.length_a   1.000
_cell.length_b   1.000
_cell.length_c   1.000
_cell.angle_alpha   90.00
_cell.angle_beta   90.00
_cell.angle_gamma   90.00
#
_symmetry.space_group_name_H-M   'P 1'
#
loop_
_entity.id
_entity.type
_entity.pdbx_description
1 polymer ?
#
loop_
_entity_poly.entity_id
_entity_poly.type
_entity_poly.pdbx_seq_one_letter_code
_entity_poly.pdbx_strand_id
1 'polypeptide(L)'
;MDLPARIDTAVIGAGHNGLAMSRLLTQAGRDHVVIERRETLGGGWQDRWDAFRLVSPAWTTDLPGQPYEGDAPDSFIPRDEIVATVRRYAATIRAPVVTGTRVEALTPRDGGFGLSTDRGPVEARQVVVAAGAFHLPHIPEIASALPARVTSLHSHHYRREQDLPPGAVLVVGSGQTGCQLAEELHDAGREVYLSVGSAGRVPRRYRGRDIFRWLEALGFQGPALGVGLPRPDQLPSPQARFNGNPSLSGHKGGHDTDLRAMAESGITLVGRIAAIEGDRMTIAPGLAATLRQIDDFFRVRFQGLIDKFVDLIGEDAPPDDNVWSTHEPPEPESLDLGRAGISTVLWTSGFRPDYRWIDAPVTDDMGLPRTDRGVSAVPGLFFVGALWQTNQLSATLFGPRVDSRHIGEAMGLTLPEEEPLAASS
;
A
#
# COMPACT_ATOMS: atom_id res chain seq x y z
N MET A 1 -11.76 -11.74 24.23
CA MET A 1 -12.34 -10.59 24.99
C MET A 1 -13.75 -10.36 24.50
N ASP A 2 -14.65 -9.99 25.39
CA ASP A 2 -16.03 -9.65 25.01
C ASP A 2 -16.09 -8.22 24.47
N LEU A 3 -17.05 -7.97 23.56
CA LEU A 3 -17.29 -6.64 23.01
C LEU A 3 -17.99 -5.77 24.08
N PRO A 4 -17.41 -4.62 24.48
CA PRO A 4 -18.05 -3.77 25.48
C PRO A 4 -19.23 -3.00 24.88
N ALA A 5 -20.33 -2.85 25.65
CA ALA A 5 -21.47 -2.03 25.20
C ALA A 5 -21.13 -0.51 25.15
N ARG A 6 -20.20 -0.06 25.99
CA ARG A 6 -19.72 1.34 26.05
C ARG A 6 -18.22 1.37 26.32
N ILE A 7 -17.52 2.30 25.65
CA ILE A 7 -16.08 2.49 25.75
C ILE A 7 -15.73 3.98 25.59
N ASP A 8 -14.58 4.42 26.10
CA ASP A 8 -14.09 5.77 25.82
C ASP A 8 -13.66 5.91 24.35
N THR A 9 -12.80 5.00 23.87
CA THR A 9 -12.29 5.04 22.49
C THR A 9 -12.43 3.70 21.79
N ALA A 10 -13.04 3.67 20.61
CA ALA A 10 -13.05 2.51 19.72
C ALA A 10 -12.04 2.72 18.58
N VAL A 11 -11.14 1.75 18.38
CA VAL A 11 -10.25 1.66 17.22
C VAL A 11 -10.78 0.61 16.26
N ILE A 12 -11.07 0.98 15.01
CA ILE A 12 -11.66 0.07 14.03
C ILE A 12 -10.57 -0.43 13.08
N GLY A 13 -10.16 -1.68 13.25
CA GLY A 13 -9.09 -2.37 12.52
C GLY A 13 -7.83 -2.60 13.35
N ALA A 14 -7.37 -3.85 13.43
CA ALA A 14 -6.17 -4.29 14.15
C ALA A 14 -4.98 -4.55 13.20
N GLY A 15 -4.83 -3.74 12.14
CA GLY A 15 -3.60 -3.65 11.38
C GLY A 15 -2.52 -2.88 12.14
N HIS A 16 -1.31 -2.78 11.57
CA HIS A 16 -0.18 -2.08 12.19
C HIS A 16 -0.51 -0.64 12.63
N ASN A 17 -1.30 0.10 11.84
CA ASN A 17 -1.73 1.47 12.19
C ASN A 17 -2.69 1.50 13.40
N GLY A 18 -3.69 0.63 13.42
CA GLY A 18 -4.65 0.57 14.54
C GLY A 18 -4.01 0.09 15.85
N LEU A 19 -3.08 -0.86 15.76
CA LEU A 19 -2.31 -1.32 16.91
C LEU A 19 -1.38 -0.22 17.44
N ALA A 20 -0.78 0.60 16.57
CA ALA A 20 0.02 1.75 17.01
C ALA A 20 -0.83 2.78 17.77
N MET A 21 -2.05 3.05 17.33
CA MET A 21 -3.00 3.88 18.09
C MET A 21 -3.38 3.24 19.42
N SER A 22 -3.62 1.92 19.45
CA SER A 22 -3.89 1.18 20.69
C SER A 22 -2.72 1.32 21.69
N ARG A 23 -1.46 1.25 21.22
CA ARG A 23 -0.29 1.50 22.07
C ARG A 23 -0.33 2.88 22.71
N LEU A 24 -0.58 3.94 21.93
CA LEU A 24 -0.63 5.31 22.45
C LEU A 24 -1.78 5.49 23.46
N LEU A 25 -2.94 4.90 23.19
CA LEU A 25 -4.08 4.92 24.11
C LEU A 25 -3.76 4.19 25.43
N THR A 26 -3.08 3.03 25.36
CA THR A 26 -2.62 2.30 26.55
C THR A 26 -1.61 3.14 27.37
N GLN A 27 -0.63 3.75 26.71
CA GLN A 27 0.37 4.59 27.36
C GLN A 27 -0.25 5.82 28.05
N ALA A 28 -1.28 6.40 27.46
CA ALA A 28 -2.03 7.53 28.01
C ALA A 28 -3.08 7.09 29.08
N GLY A 29 -3.17 5.81 29.40
CA GLY A 29 -4.17 5.28 30.35
C GLY A 29 -5.62 5.42 29.88
N ARG A 30 -5.84 5.53 28.55
CA ARG A 30 -7.16 5.70 27.96
C ARG A 30 -7.84 4.35 27.76
N ASP A 31 -9.05 4.22 28.30
CA ASP A 31 -9.89 3.03 28.10
C ASP A 31 -10.30 2.92 26.64
N HIS A 32 -10.01 1.77 26.01
CA HIS A 32 -10.26 1.57 24.60
C HIS A 32 -10.45 0.10 24.22
N VAL A 33 -11.00 -0.13 23.04
CA VAL A 33 -11.11 -1.45 22.41
C VAL A 33 -10.67 -1.34 20.95
N VAL A 34 -9.98 -2.37 20.44
CA VAL A 34 -9.68 -2.53 19.01
C VAL A 34 -10.61 -3.57 18.42
N ILE A 35 -11.42 -3.18 17.45
CA ILE A 35 -12.41 -4.05 16.80
C ILE A 35 -11.85 -4.52 15.46
N GLU A 36 -11.68 -5.83 15.31
CA GLU A 36 -11.13 -6.44 14.09
C GLU A 36 -12.12 -7.42 13.46
N ARG A 37 -12.41 -7.21 12.16
CA ARG A 37 -13.36 -8.05 11.42
C ARG A 37 -12.87 -9.47 11.15
N ARG A 38 -11.55 -9.69 11.11
CA ARG A 38 -10.95 -10.99 10.87
C ARG A 38 -10.87 -11.79 12.16
N GLU A 39 -10.91 -13.12 12.04
CA GLU A 39 -10.71 -14.04 13.17
C GLU A 39 -9.27 -13.97 13.70
N THR A 40 -8.32 -13.58 12.87
CA THR A 40 -6.89 -13.53 13.22
C THR A 40 -6.27 -12.18 12.90
N LEU A 41 -5.25 -11.81 13.68
CA LEU A 41 -4.47 -10.59 13.48
C LEU A 41 -3.49 -10.73 12.30
N GLY A 42 -3.14 -9.59 11.69
CA GLY A 42 -2.22 -9.50 10.56
C GLY A 42 -2.66 -8.48 9.52
N GLY A 43 -3.87 -7.92 9.67
CA GLY A 43 -4.42 -6.91 8.76
C GLY A 43 -4.49 -7.40 7.31
N GLY A 44 -4.36 -6.48 6.36
CA GLY A 44 -4.39 -6.77 4.93
C GLY A 44 -3.19 -7.56 4.40
N TRP A 45 -2.16 -7.79 5.20
CA TRP A 45 -1.02 -8.62 4.83
C TRP A 45 -1.41 -10.08 4.62
N GLN A 46 -2.41 -10.59 5.35
CA GLN A 46 -2.92 -11.95 5.21
C GLN A 46 -3.52 -12.24 3.83
N ASP A 47 -3.90 -11.21 3.06
CA ASP A 47 -4.51 -11.34 1.75
C ASP A 47 -3.49 -11.43 0.61
N ARG A 48 -2.19 -11.27 0.90
CA ARG A 48 -1.14 -11.40 -0.11
C ARG A 48 -0.98 -12.86 -0.52
N TRP A 49 -0.50 -13.08 -1.73
CA TRP A 49 -0.25 -14.42 -2.29
C TRP A 49 0.92 -15.12 -1.59
N ASP A 50 1.04 -16.42 -1.80
CA ASP A 50 1.92 -17.28 -1.01
C ASP A 50 3.40 -16.95 -1.18
N ALA A 51 3.85 -16.64 -2.40
CA ALA A 51 5.25 -16.27 -2.68
C ALA A 51 5.54 -14.77 -2.46
N PHE A 52 4.58 -14.00 -1.92
CA PHE A 52 4.77 -12.56 -1.67
C PHE A 52 6.01 -12.28 -0.83
N ARG A 53 6.81 -11.32 -1.28
CA ARG A 53 7.88 -10.72 -0.50
C ARG A 53 7.66 -9.23 -0.34
N LEU A 54 7.96 -8.72 0.87
CA LEU A 54 7.90 -7.30 1.15
C LEU A 54 8.87 -6.57 0.21
N VAL A 55 8.42 -5.48 -0.38
CA VAL A 55 9.24 -4.70 -1.32
C VAL A 55 10.20 -3.75 -0.62
N SER A 56 9.87 -3.35 0.59
CA SER A 56 10.76 -2.60 1.46
C SER A 56 11.62 -3.56 2.29
N PRO A 57 12.83 -3.16 2.68
CA PRO A 57 13.68 -3.98 3.54
C PRO A 57 13.02 -4.31 4.89
N ALA A 58 13.46 -5.39 5.53
CA ALA A 58 12.90 -5.90 6.78
C ALA A 58 12.88 -4.86 7.91
N TRP A 59 13.90 -3.99 7.98
CA TRP A 59 13.94 -2.91 8.97
C TRP A 59 12.73 -1.96 8.90
N THR A 60 12.04 -1.87 7.75
CA THR A 60 10.82 -1.04 7.62
C THR A 60 9.63 -1.59 8.41
N THR A 61 9.75 -2.79 8.97
CA THR A 61 8.75 -3.37 9.86
C THR A 61 8.88 -2.90 11.31
N ASP A 62 9.78 -1.96 11.57
CA ASP A 62 9.83 -1.22 12.84
C ASP A 62 8.49 -0.58 13.14
N LEU A 63 7.91 -0.94 14.27
CA LEU A 63 6.69 -0.33 14.76
C LEU A 63 6.99 0.47 16.04
N PRO A 64 6.22 1.51 16.36
CA PRO A 64 6.46 2.31 17.55
C PRO A 64 6.59 1.46 18.82
N GLY A 65 7.79 1.46 19.43
CA GLY A 65 8.13 0.64 20.61
C GLY A 65 8.38 -0.85 20.34
N GLN A 66 8.53 -1.26 19.08
CA GLN A 66 8.97 -2.59 18.67
C GLN A 66 9.88 -2.46 17.43
N PRO A 67 11.19 -2.21 17.63
CA PRO A 67 12.15 -2.17 16.54
C PRO A 67 12.26 -3.54 15.86
N TYR A 68 12.83 -3.56 14.66
CA TYR A 68 13.21 -4.80 14.01
C TYR A 68 14.41 -5.42 14.73
N GLU A 69 14.27 -6.66 15.19
CA GLU A 69 15.27 -7.37 16.00
C GLU A 69 15.95 -8.51 15.22
N GLY A 70 15.71 -8.64 13.92
CA GLY A 70 16.30 -9.71 13.10
C GLY A 70 17.74 -9.39 12.68
N ASP A 71 18.50 -10.45 12.34
CA ASP A 71 19.93 -10.35 11.98
C ASP A 71 20.16 -9.82 10.55
N ALA A 72 19.10 -9.68 9.74
CA ALA A 72 19.18 -9.27 8.34
C ALA A 72 18.25 -8.10 8.02
N PRO A 73 18.53 -6.88 8.50
CA PRO A 73 17.64 -5.72 8.36
C PRO A 73 17.38 -5.33 6.90
N ASP A 74 18.34 -5.54 6.00
CA ASP A 74 18.22 -5.22 4.59
C ASP A 74 17.66 -6.36 3.73
N SER A 75 17.23 -7.48 4.35
CA SER A 75 16.54 -8.57 3.65
C SER A 75 15.10 -8.22 3.31
N PHE A 76 14.47 -9.05 2.46
CA PHE A 76 13.07 -8.89 2.03
C PHE A 76 12.25 -10.05 2.56
N ILE A 77 11.47 -9.80 3.59
CA ILE A 77 10.75 -10.84 4.34
C ILE A 77 9.48 -11.31 3.63
N PRO A 78 9.10 -12.60 3.80
CA PRO A 78 7.86 -13.13 3.25
C PRO A 78 6.62 -12.61 4.01
N ARG A 79 5.45 -12.76 3.36
CA ARG A 79 4.13 -12.41 3.92
C ARG A 79 3.94 -12.88 5.36
N ASP A 80 4.22 -14.13 5.62
CA ASP A 80 3.91 -14.75 6.92
C ASP A 80 4.74 -14.17 8.05
N GLU A 81 5.95 -13.70 7.77
CA GLU A 81 6.79 -13.02 8.73
C GLU A 81 6.26 -11.61 9.06
N ILE A 82 5.72 -10.89 8.05
CA ILE A 82 5.03 -9.60 8.28
C ILE A 82 3.82 -9.81 9.19
N VAL A 83 3.01 -10.84 8.90
CA VAL A 83 1.83 -11.20 9.70
C VAL A 83 2.25 -11.55 11.13
N ALA A 84 3.33 -12.33 11.29
CA ALA A 84 3.88 -12.68 12.61
C ALA A 84 4.36 -11.44 13.37
N THR A 85 4.97 -10.47 12.69
CA THR A 85 5.41 -9.19 13.30
C THR A 85 4.22 -8.41 13.84
N VAL A 86 3.13 -8.27 13.08
CA VAL A 86 1.90 -7.60 13.53
C VAL A 86 1.28 -8.32 14.73
N ARG A 87 1.28 -9.65 14.74
CA ARG A 87 0.78 -10.46 15.87
C ARG A 87 1.64 -10.28 17.13
N ARG A 88 2.96 -10.33 16.99
CA ARG A 88 3.89 -10.04 18.10
C ARG A 88 3.65 -8.65 18.66
N TYR A 89 3.51 -7.65 17.78
CA TYR A 89 3.24 -6.28 18.20
C TYR A 89 1.99 -6.17 19.07
N ALA A 90 0.87 -6.75 18.63
CA ALA A 90 -0.36 -6.76 19.41
C ALA A 90 -0.19 -7.42 20.79
N ALA A 91 0.57 -8.52 20.86
CA ALA A 91 0.87 -9.20 22.11
C ALA A 91 1.79 -8.37 23.03
N THR A 92 2.84 -7.79 22.49
CA THR A 92 3.81 -6.95 23.26
C THR A 92 3.12 -5.75 23.90
N ILE A 93 2.25 -5.05 23.15
CA ILE A 93 1.53 -3.89 23.67
C ILE A 93 0.27 -4.28 24.47
N ARG A 94 -0.05 -5.58 24.55
CA ARG A 94 -1.27 -6.12 25.20
C ARG A 94 -2.53 -5.43 24.70
N ALA A 95 -2.64 -5.25 23.37
CA ALA A 95 -3.77 -4.56 22.76
C ALA A 95 -5.10 -5.25 23.13
N PRO A 96 -6.13 -4.51 23.57
CA PRO A 96 -7.45 -5.04 23.87
C PRO A 96 -8.24 -5.30 22.58
N VAL A 97 -7.89 -6.37 21.86
CA VAL A 97 -8.48 -6.68 20.55
C VAL A 97 -9.65 -7.64 20.67
N VAL A 98 -10.76 -7.29 20.02
CA VAL A 98 -11.92 -8.17 19.77
C VAL A 98 -11.90 -8.55 18.30
N THR A 99 -11.49 -9.78 18.00
CA THR A 99 -11.46 -10.36 16.64
C THR A 99 -12.81 -10.92 16.22
N GLY A 100 -13.00 -11.24 14.93
CA GLY A 100 -14.25 -11.79 14.41
C GLY A 100 -15.44 -10.85 14.61
N THR A 101 -15.21 -9.53 14.58
CA THR A 101 -16.24 -8.52 14.81
C THR A 101 -16.19 -7.45 13.74
N ARG A 102 -17.22 -7.38 12.92
CA ARG A 102 -17.35 -6.39 11.85
C ARG A 102 -18.14 -5.18 12.31
N VAL A 103 -17.59 -4.00 12.19
CA VAL A 103 -18.36 -2.76 12.27
C VAL A 103 -19.08 -2.56 10.94
N GLU A 104 -20.40 -2.48 10.98
CA GLU A 104 -21.28 -2.36 9.81
C GLU A 104 -21.73 -0.91 9.58
N ALA A 105 -21.88 -0.14 10.69
CA ALA A 105 -22.22 1.27 10.63
C ALA A 105 -21.58 2.04 11.78
N LEU A 106 -21.22 3.29 11.51
CA LEU A 106 -20.74 4.29 12.46
C LEU A 106 -21.59 5.54 12.32
N THR A 107 -22.34 5.89 13.36
CA THR A 107 -23.26 7.03 13.35
C THR A 107 -22.87 8.01 14.46
N PRO A 108 -22.62 9.30 14.17
CA PRO A 108 -22.44 10.32 15.18
C PRO A 108 -23.69 10.45 16.06
N ARG A 109 -23.49 10.71 17.36
CA ARG A 109 -24.52 10.93 18.37
C ARG A 109 -24.13 12.05 19.32
N ASP A 110 -25.06 12.53 20.13
CA ASP A 110 -24.75 13.50 21.17
C ASP A 110 -23.70 12.92 22.13
N GLY A 111 -22.53 13.57 22.18
CA GLY A 111 -21.41 13.18 23.06
C GLY A 111 -20.55 12.01 22.57
N GLY A 112 -20.71 11.53 21.32
CA GLY A 112 -19.88 10.45 20.76
C GLY A 112 -20.45 9.77 19.53
N PHE A 113 -20.38 8.45 19.49
CA PHE A 113 -20.71 7.61 18.33
C PHE A 113 -21.42 6.33 18.73
N GLY A 114 -22.36 5.91 17.89
CA GLY A 114 -22.92 4.56 17.92
C GLY A 114 -22.27 3.72 16.81
N LEU A 115 -21.74 2.56 17.18
CA LEU A 115 -21.24 1.56 16.26
C LEU A 115 -22.23 0.39 16.20
N SER A 116 -22.73 0.05 15.02
CA SER A 116 -23.43 -1.20 14.77
C SER A 116 -22.41 -2.26 14.38
N THR A 117 -22.42 -3.40 15.05
CA THR A 117 -21.56 -4.53 14.71
C THR A 117 -22.39 -5.80 14.56
N ASP A 118 -21.83 -6.80 13.87
CA ASP A 118 -22.43 -8.15 13.75
C ASP A 118 -22.49 -8.92 15.09
N ARG A 119 -21.90 -8.36 16.18
CA ARG A 119 -21.95 -8.92 17.53
C ARG A 119 -22.66 -8.04 18.56
N GLY A 120 -23.36 -7.00 18.09
CA GLY A 120 -24.12 -6.06 18.91
C GLY A 120 -23.61 -4.62 18.85
N PRO A 121 -24.36 -3.68 19.42
CA PRO A 121 -24.01 -2.27 19.37
C PRO A 121 -22.91 -1.89 20.38
N VAL A 122 -22.11 -0.88 20.03
CA VAL A 122 -21.10 -0.27 20.92
C VAL A 122 -21.29 1.24 20.90
N GLU A 123 -21.25 1.88 22.05
CA GLU A 123 -21.16 3.33 22.19
C GLU A 123 -19.73 3.73 22.49
N ALA A 124 -19.20 4.71 21.77
CA ALA A 124 -17.85 5.22 21.97
C ALA A 124 -17.84 6.77 22.02
N ARG A 125 -17.04 7.35 22.91
CA ARG A 125 -16.86 8.80 22.93
C ARG A 125 -16.00 9.31 21.78
N GLN A 126 -14.96 8.56 21.42
CA GLN A 126 -14.06 8.82 20.29
C GLN A 126 -13.90 7.57 19.44
N VAL A 127 -13.65 7.77 18.15
CA VAL A 127 -13.42 6.65 17.22
C VAL A 127 -12.19 6.94 16.37
N VAL A 128 -11.32 5.93 16.24
CA VAL A 128 -10.20 5.93 15.30
C VAL A 128 -10.45 4.89 14.21
N VAL A 129 -10.62 5.34 12.98
CA VAL A 129 -10.79 4.47 11.81
C VAL A 129 -9.43 4.07 11.26
N ALA A 130 -9.05 2.82 11.46
CA ALA A 130 -7.80 2.20 11.01
C ALA A 130 -8.05 1.10 9.97
N ALA A 131 -9.02 1.31 9.09
CA ALA A 131 -9.51 0.30 8.13
C ALA A 131 -8.51 -0.04 7.01
N GLY A 132 -7.40 0.72 6.90
CA GLY A 132 -6.38 0.54 5.86
C GLY A 132 -6.75 1.19 4.53
N ALA A 133 -6.01 0.85 3.46
CA ALA A 133 -6.20 1.44 2.13
C ALA A 133 -6.73 0.45 1.08
N PHE A 134 -6.83 -0.85 1.40
CA PHE A 134 -7.20 -1.92 0.46
C PHE A 134 -8.59 -2.47 0.78
N HIS A 135 -9.66 -1.69 0.45
CA HIS A 135 -11.03 -2.05 0.82
C HIS A 135 -11.68 -2.94 -0.23
N LEU A 136 -11.99 -2.39 -1.41
CA LEU A 136 -12.69 -3.09 -2.47
C LEU A 136 -11.75 -3.34 -3.65
N PRO A 137 -11.51 -4.59 -4.06
CA PRO A 137 -10.81 -4.91 -5.29
C PRO A 137 -11.45 -4.19 -6.49
N HIS A 138 -10.64 -3.48 -7.28
CA HIS A 138 -11.13 -2.77 -8.45
C HIS A 138 -10.87 -3.58 -9.72
N ILE A 139 -11.93 -4.12 -10.31
CA ILE A 139 -11.91 -4.72 -11.64
C ILE A 139 -12.58 -3.72 -12.61
N PRO A 140 -11.90 -3.27 -13.67
CA PRO A 140 -12.50 -2.36 -14.67
C PRO A 140 -13.72 -2.99 -15.35
N GLU A 141 -14.71 -2.17 -15.71
CA GLU A 141 -15.96 -2.62 -16.35
C GLU A 141 -15.71 -3.43 -17.63
N ILE A 142 -14.64 -3.10 -18.36
CA ILE A 142 -14.24 -3.82 -19.57
C ILE A 142 -14.03 -5.33 -19.35
N ALA A 143 -13.77 -5.75 -18.12
CA ALA A 143 -13.60 -7.17 -17.75
C ALA A 143 -14.87 -8.00 -18.05
N SER A 144 -16.05 -7.37 -18.06
CA SER A 144 -17.32 -8.05 -18.37
C SER A 144 -17.44 -8.53 -19.83
N ALA A 145 -16.61 -7.98 -20.73
CA ALA A 145 -16.54 -8.37 -22.13
C ALA A 145 -15.57 -9.55 -22.41
N LEU A 146 -14.90 -10.08 -21.39
CA LEU A 146 -14.02 -11.24 -21.54
C LEU A 146 -14.83 -12.49 -21.93
N PRO A 147 -14.30 -13.32 -22.86
CA PRO A 147 -14.92 -14.61 -23.19
C PRO A 147 -15.01 -15.51 -21.95
N ALA A 148 -16.10 -16.26 -21.80
CA ALA A 148 -16.36 -17.13 -20.64
C ALA A 148 -15.27 -18.20 -20.39
N ARG A 149 -14.46 -18.55 -21.39
CA ARG A 149 -13.33 -19.47 -21.28
C ARG A 149 -12.11 -18.87 -20.59
N VAL A 150 -12.05 -17.55 -20.47
CA VAL A 150 -10.92 -16.83 -19.86
C VAL A 150 -11.25 -16.54 -18.40
N THR A 151 -10.42 -17.03 -17.51
CA THR A 151 -10.53 -16.76 -16.06
C THR A 151 -10.23 -15.29 -15.79
N SER A 152 -11.18 -14.58 -15.18
CA SER A 152 -11.03 -13.19 -14.75
C SER A 152 -10.82 -13.15 -13.25
N LEU A 153 -9.64 -12.76 -12.79
CA LEU A 153 -9.25 -12.81 -11.38
C LEU A 153 -8.60 -11.50 -10.94
N HIS A 154 -9.03 -10.92 -9.81
CA HIS A 154 -8.28 -9.81 -9.18
C HIS A 154 -7.13 -10.36 -8.33
N SER A 155 -6.01 -9.66 -8.29
CA SER A 155 -4.81 -10.05 -7.50
C SER A 155 -5.09 -10.30 -6.01
N HIS A 156 -6.14 -9.72 -5.46
CA HIS A 156 -6.60 -10.00 -4.09
C HIS A 156 -6.99 -11.46 -3.87
N HIS A 157 -7.47 -12.14 -4.91
CA HIS A 157 -7.89 -13.54 -4.86
C HIS A 157 -6.84 -14.51 -5.41
N TYR A 158 -5.77 -14.02 -6.00
CA TYR A 158 -4.64 -14.82 -6.42
C TYR A 158 -3.87 -15.33 -5.20
N ARG A 159 -3.48 -16.61 -5.21
CA ARG A 159 -2.68 -17.25 -4.16
C ARG A 159 -1.37 -17.80 -4.67
N ARG A 160 -1.40 -18.57 -5.74
CA ARG A 160 -0.23 -19.20 -6.34
C ARG A 160 -0.48 -19.58 -7.80
N GLU A 161 0.60 -19.75 -8.54
CA GLU A 161 0.58 -20.04 -9.98
C GLU A 161 -0.21 -21.33 -10.28
N GLN A 162 -0.05 -22.37 -9.47
CA GLN A 162 -0.67 -23.68 -9.66
C GLN A 162 -2.20 -23.66 -9.57
N ASP A 163 -2.79 -22.65 -9.00
CA ASP A 163 -4.25 -22.48 -8.89
C ASP A 163 -4.86 -21.92 -10.19
N LEU A 164 -4.01 -21.43 -11.13
CA LEU A 164 -4.47 -20.89 -12.41
C LEU A 164 -4.64 -21.98 -13.46
N PRO A 165 -5.62 -21.87 -14.38
CA PRO A 165 -5.73 -22.74 -15.54
C PRO A 165 -4.44 -22.77 -16.37
N PRO A 166 -4.11 -23.92 -17.03
CA PRO A 166 -3.00 -23.97 -17.97
C PRO A 166 -3.14 -22.94 -19.09
N GLY A 167 -2.02 -22.35 -19.54
CA GLY A 167 -1.99 -21.35 -20.60
C GLY A 167 -1.25 -20.08 -20.21
N ALA A 168 -1.24 -19.10 -21.11
CA ALA A 168 -0.64 -17.80 -20.88
C ALA A 168 -1.49 -16.94 -19.91
N VAL A 169 -0.83 -16.02 -19.23
CA VAL A 169 -1.49 -15.07 -18.30
C VAL A 169 -1.29 -13.64 -18.77
N LEU A 170 -2.39 -12.90 -18.88
CA LEU A 170 -2.36 -11.45 -19.06
C LEU A 170 -2.51 -10.76 -17.70
N VAL A 171 -1.45 -10.11 -17.25
CA VAL A 171 -1.45 -9.25 -16.05
C VAL A 171 -1.83 -7.82 -16.48
N VAL A 172 -2.89 -7.26 -15.91
CA VAL A 172 -3.37 -5.92 -16.26
C VAL A 172 -3.01 -4.92 -15.17
N GLY A 173 -2.05 -4.06 -15.49
CA GLY A 173 -1.48 -3.04 -14.61
C GLY A 173 -0.04 -3.36 -14.22
N SER A 174 0.87 -2.39 -14.42
CA SER A 174 2.31 -2.48 -14.13
C SER A 174 2.71 -1.71 -12.86
N GLY A 175 1.80 -1.63 -11.89
CA GLY A 175 2.13 -1.16 -10.55
C GLY A 175 2.87 -2.22 -9.74
N GLN A 176 3.15 -1.92 -8.47
CA GLN A 176 3.90 -2.80 -7.56
C GLN A 176 3.46 -4.27 -7.60
N THR A 177 2.15 -4.53 -7.50
CA THR A 177 1.61 -5.90 -7.52
C THR A 177 1.73 -6.54 -8.90
N GLY A 178 1.46 -5.78 -9.97
CA GLY A 178 1.48 -6.31 -11.33
C GLY A 178 2.87 -6.75 -11.77
N CYS A 179 3.88 -5.95 -11.50
CA CYS A 179 5.26 -6.30 -11.83
C CYS A 179 5.75 -7.53 -11.05
N GLN A 180 5.49 -7.59 -9.74
CA GLN A 180 5.87 -8.77 -8.93
C GLN A 180 5.18 -10.05 -9.39
N LEU A 181 3.88 -9.99 -9.73
CA LEU A 181 3.15 -11.16 -10.23
C LEU A 181 3.55 -11.56 -11.64
N ALA A 182 3.86 -10.58 -12.52
CA ALA A 182 4.37 -10.88 -13.86
C ALA A 182 5.73 -11.58 -13.79
N GLU A 183 6.63 -11.14 -12.91
CA GLU A 183 7.92 -11.78 -12.66
C GLU A 183 7.73 -13.19 -12.10
N GLU A 184 6.91 -13.37 -11.06
CA GLU A 184 6.65 -14.66 -10.42
C GLU A 184 6.09 -15.69 -11.41
N LEU A 185 5.10 -15.28 -12.21
CA LEU A 185 4.48 -16.16 -13.23
C LEU A 185 5.47 -16.51 -14.33
N HIS A 186 6.31 -15.57 -14.77
CA HIS A 186 7.34 -15.80 -15.76
C HIS A 186 8.42 -16.77 -15.22
N ASP A 187 8.89 -16.56 -14.00
CA ASP A 187 9.84 -17.46 -13.32
C ASP A 187 9.28 -18.88 -13.13
N ALA A 188 7.96 -19.00 -12.97
CA ALA A 188 7.26 -20.28 -12.94
C ALA A 188 7.10 -20.96 -14.32
N GLY A 189 7.60 -20.32 -15.40
CA GLY A 189 7.56 -20.84 -16.76
C GLY A 189 6.27 -20.54 -17.53
N ARG A 190 5.44 -19.63 -17.05
CA ARG A 190 4.26 -19.15 -17.79
C ARG A 190 4.66 -18.18 -18.90
N GLU A 191 3.98 -18.23 -20.02
CA GLU A 191 3.96 -17.13 -20.97
C GLU A 191 3.16 -15.98 -20.38
N VAL A 192 3.79 -14.79 -20.25
CA VAL A 192 3.21 -13.64 -19.55
C VAL A 192 3.10 -12.45 -20.49
N TYR A 193 1.91 -11.90 -20.53
CA TYR A 193 1.60 -10.59 -21.12
C TYR A 193 1.38 -9.58 -19.99
N LEU A 194 2.00 -8.39 -20.07
CA LEU A 194 1.83 -7.32 -19.07
C LEU A 194 1.28 -6.06 -19.73
N SER A 195 0.04 -5.71 -19.40
CA SER A 195 -0.56 -4.45 -19.83
C SER A 195 -0.05 -3.30 -18.97
N VAL A 196 0.70 -2.41 -19.59
CA VAL A 196 1.44 -1.33 -18.93
C VAL A 196 0.49 -0.20 -18.51
N GLY A 197 0.53 0.14 -17.22
CA GLY A 197 -0.15 1.28 -16.62
C GLY A 197 0.78 2.49 -16.48
N SER A 198 0.44 3.40 -15.57
CA SER A 198 1.15 4.67 -15.35
C SER A 198 2.00 4.71 -14.07
N ALA A 199 2.17 3.58 -13.37
CA ALA A 199 2.99 3.54 -12.18
C ALA A 199 4.46 3.73 -12.55
N GLY A 200 5.10 4.74 -11.96
CA GLY A 200 6.50 5.03 -12.20
C GLY A 200 7.43 4.00 -11.57
N ARG A 201 8.69 4.00 -11.98
CA ARG A 201 9.73 3.21 -11.32
C ARG A 201 10.67 4.09 -10.52
N VAL A 202 11.34 3.49 -9.54
CA VAL A 202 12.47 4.07 -8.81
C VAL A 202 13.60 3.04 -8.77
N PRO A 203 14.87 3.47 -8.65
CA PRO A 203 15.96 2.53 -8.42
C PRO A 203 15.82 1.89 -7.04
N ARG A 204 16.26 0.65 -6.92
CA ARG A 204 16.40 -0.02 -5.62
C ARG A 204 17.40 0.71 -4.73
N ARG A 205 18.49 1.14 -5.32
CA ARG A 205 19.52 1.93 -4.65
C ARG A 205 19.76 3.22 -5.42
N TYR A 206 19.95 4.29 -4.66
CA TYR A 206 20.36 5.58 -5.20
C TYR A 206 21.44 6.15 -4.29
N ARG A 207 22.55 6.59 -4.89
CA ARG A 207 23.69 7.14 -4.16
C ARG A 207 24.09 6.26 -2.96
N GLY A 208 24.29 4.96 -3.24
CA GLY A 208 24.76 3.95 -2.29
C GLY A 208 23.74 3.43 -1.28
N ARG A 209 22.56 4.03 -1.13
CA ARG A 209 21.53 3.64 -0.17
C ARG A 209 20.29 3.04 -0.84
N ASP A 210 19.60 2.15 -0.14
CA ASP A 210 18.25 1.70 -0.53
C ASP A 210 17.29 2.89 -0.59
N ILE A 211 16.40 2.89 -1.59
CA ILE A 211 15.45 3.99 -1.80
C ILE A 211 14.57 4.25 -0.58
N PHE A 212 14.24 3.19 0.19
CA PHE A 212 13.43 3.34 1.41
C PHE A 212 14.15 4.11 2.52
N ARG A 213 15.49 4.11 2.56
CA ARG A 213 16.26 4.99 3.47
C ARG A 213 16.09 6.46 3.09
N TRP A 214 16.10 6.76 1.80
CA TRP A 214 15.83 8.13 1.34
C TRP A 214 14.39 8.55 1.58
N LEU A 215 13.41 7.65 1.36
CA LEU A 215 12.00 7.93 1.65
C LEU A 215 11.77 8.16 3.15
N GLU A 216 12.42 7.38 4.01
CA GLU A 216 12.42 7.58 5.47
C GLU A 216 13.01 8.95 5.82
N ALA A 217 14.21 9.27 5.33
CA ALA A 217 14.87 10.54 5.59
C ALA A 217 14.02 11.74 5.12
N LEU A 218 13.49 11.70 3.90
CA LEU A 218 12.60 12.74 3.37
C LEU A 218 11.27 12.81 4.13
N GLY A 219 10.76 11.70 4.64
CA GLY A 219 9.50 11.66 5.41
C GLY A 219 9.61 12.22 6.82
N PHE A 220 10.74 11.98 7.49
CA PHE A 220 10.90 12.30 8.91
C PHE A 220 11.85 13.47 9.19
N GLN A 221 12.95 13.58 8.47
CA GLN A 221 13.95 14.64 8.66
C GLN A 221 13.77 15.78 7.66
N GLY A 222 13.39 15.45 6.41
CA GLY A 222 13.24 16.40 5.32
C GLY A 222 12.32 17.58 5.60
N PRO A 223 11.15 17.42 6.29
CA PRO A 223 10.28 18.56 6.61
C PRO A 223 10.97 19.67 7.38
N ALA A 224 11.80 19.34 8.35
CA ALA A 224 12.58 20.32 9.13
C ALA A 224 13.61 21.08 8.29
N LEU A 225 14.04 20.47 7.17
CA LEU A 225 15.00 21.04 6.21
C LEU A 225 14.33 21.68 4.98
N GLY A 226 13.00 21.66 4.91
CA GLY A 226 12.23 22.19 3.77
C GLY A 226 12.33 21.35 2.50
N VAL A 227 12.60 20.04 2.62
CA VAL A 227 12.73 19.07 1.51
C VAL A 227 11.93 17.79 1.76
N GLY A 228 10.82 17.86 2.46
CA GLY A 228 9.98 16.72 2.79
C GLY A 228 9.24 16.11 1.58
N LEU A 229 8.69 14.93 1.80
CA LEU A 229 7.79 14.29 0.82
C LEU A 229 6.55 15.15 0.56
N PRO A 230 6.01 15.16 -0.66
CA PRO A 230 4.84 15.97 -0.99
C PRO A 230 3.61 15.55 -0.17
N ARG A 231 2.81 16.54 0.18
CA ARG A 231 1.50 16.39 0.82
C ARG A 231 0.41 16.21 -0.25
N PRO A 232 -0.81 15.74 0.13
CA PRO A 232 -1.92 15.57 -0.82
C PRO A 232 -2.27 16.81 -1.63
N ASP A 233 -2.20 18.00 -1.01
CA ASP A 233 -2.48 19.30 -1.63
C ASP A 233 -1.41 19.77 -2.61
N GLN A 234 -0.24 19.16 -2.60
CA GLN A 234 0.89 19.42 -3.51
C GLN A 234 0.91 18.47 -4.72
N LEU A 235 -0.03 17.54 -4.80
CA LEU A 235 -0.14 16.62 -5.94
C LEU A 235 -0.72 17.34 -7.17
N PRO A 236 -0.35 16.91 -8.40
CA PRO A 236 -0.81 17.56 -9.64
C PRO A 236 -2.32 17.43 -9.86
N SER A 237 -2.96 16.46 -9.24
CA SER A 237 -4.42 16.27 -9.23
C SER A 237 -4.84 15.37 -8.08
N PRO A 238 -6.11 15.41 -7.64
CA PRO A 238 -6.65 14.49 -6.64
C PRO A 238 -6.49 13.00 -7.04
N GLN A 239 -6.59 12.69 -8.33
CA GLN A 239 -6.45 11.35 -8.89
C GLN A 239 -5.03 10.79 -8.72
N ALA A 240 -4.02 11.66 -8.61
CA ALA A 240 -2.64 11.24 -8.41
C ALA A 240 -2.43 10.45 -7.11
N ARG A 241 -3.34 10.53 -6.14
CA ARG A 241 -3.35 9.68 -4.93
C ARG A 241 -3.58 8.19 -5.23
N PHE A 242 -4.16 7.86 -6.37
CA PHE A 242 -4.39 6.48 -6.84
C PHE A 242 -3.32 5.99 -7.81
N ASN A 243 -2.39 6.84 -8.21
CA ASN A 243 -1.19 6.37 -8.90
C ASN A 243 -0.46 5.44 -7.94
N GLY A 244 -0.21 4.19 -8.38
CA GLY A 244 0.44 3.20 -7.54
C GLY A 244 1.76 3.72 -6.98
N ASN A 245 2.18 3.16 -5.84
CA ASN A 245 3.55 3.38 -5.37
C ASN A 245 4.53 2.92 -6.47
N PRO A 246 5.69 3.56 -6.57
CA PRO A 246 6.73 3.13 -7.51
C PRO A 246 7.00 1.64 -7.38
N SER A 247 7.16 0.97 -8.52
CA SER A 247 7.36 -0.48 -8.52
C SER A 247 8.80 -0.84 -8.21
N LEU A 248 8.96 -1.84 -7.35
CA LEU A 248 10.21 -2.48 -6.95
C LEU A 248 9.94 -3.96 -6.69
N SER A 249 10.95 -4.80 -6.69
CA SER A 249 10.84 -6.21 -6.31
C SER A 249 11.54 -6.49 -4.99
N GLY A 250 10.90 -7.28 -4.13
CA GLY A 250 11.55 -7.90 -2.95
C GLY A 250 12.07 -9.31 -3.24
N HIS A 251 11.83 -9.84 -4.44
CA HIS A 251 12.35 -11.14 -4.88
C HIS A 251 13.87 -11.08 -5.15
N LYS A 252 14.51 -12.25 -5.18
CA LYS A 252 15.93 -12.40 -5.57
C LYS A 252 16.88 -11.43 -4.85
N GLY A 253 16.61 -11.13 -3.57
CA GLY A 253 17.42 -10.21 -2.78
C GLY A 253 17.09 -8.72 -2.97
N GLY A 254 16.01 -8.42 -3.66
CA GLY A 254 15.54 -7.06 -3.92
C GLY A 254 16.22 -6.41 -5.12
N HIS A 255 15.43 -6.02 -6.10
CA HIS A 255 15.94 -5.40 -7.33
C HIS A 255 14.96 -4.37 -7.90
N ASP A 256 15.44 -3.65 -8.91
CA ASP A 256 14.64 -2.72 -9.70
C ASP A 256 13.57 -3.45 -10.51
N THR A 257 12.43 -2.81 -10.68
CA THR A 257 11.41 -3.27 -11.63
C THR A 257 11.54 -2.46 -12.92
N ASP A 258 12.41 -2.90 -13.81
CA ASP A 258 12.60 -2.32 -15.14
C ASP A 258 11.73 -3.04 -16.16
N LEU A 259 10.66 -2.38 -16.65
CA LEU A 259 9.74 -2.97 -17.61
C LEU A 259 10.43 -3.33 -18.94
N ARG A 260 11.44 -2.55 -19.35
CA ARG A 260 12.20 -2.84 -20.57
C ARG A 260 13.05 -4.09 -20.40
N ALA A 261 13.71 -4.24 -19.25
CA ALA A 261 14.45 -5.47 -18.91
C ALA A 261 13.51 -6.69 -18.75
N MET A 262 12.31 -6.49 -18.21
CA MET A 262 11.29 -7.55 -18.18
C MET A 262 10.88 -7.98 -19.60
N ALA A 263 10.78 -7.05 -20.56
CA ALA A 263 10.54 -7.38 -21.95
C ALA A 263 11.71 -8.15 -22.58
N GLU A 264 12.94 -7.76 -22.30
CA GLU A 264 14.15 -8.50 -22.75
C GLU A 264 14.19 -9.91 -22.18
N SER A 265 13.67 -10.14 -20.98
CA SER A 265 13.60 -11.48 -20.36
C SER A 265 12.51 -12.38 -20.94
N GLY A 266 11.60 -11.84 -21.78
CA GLY A 266 10.54 -12.61 -22.44
C GLY A 266 9.12 -12.29 -21.99
N ILE A 267 8.89 -11.35 -21.09
CA ILE A 267 7.55 -10.86 -20.76
C ILE A 267 7.05 -9.94 -21.88
N THR A 268 5.92 -10.25 -22.50
CA THR A 268 5.37 -9.43 -23.58
C THR A 268 4.67 -8.20 -23.01
N LEU A 269 5.21 -7.01 -23.25
CA LEU A 269 4.55 -5.77 -22.88
C LEU A 269 3.49 -5.38 -23.91
N VAL A 270 2.33 -4.97 -23.41
CA VAL A 270 1.25 -4.39 -24.22
C VAL A 270 0.80 -3.06 -23.64
N GLY A 271 0.28 -2.17 -24.45
CA GLY A 271 -0.31 -0.92 -24.00
C GLY A 271 -1.58 -1.13 -23.17
N ARG A 272 -2.26 -0.03 -22.85
CA ARG A 272 -3.55 -0.09 -22.14
C ARG A 272 -4.60 -0.77 -22.99
N ILE A 273 -5.39 -1.66 -22.41
CA ILE A 273 -6.55 -2.28 -23.08
C ILE A 273 -7.63 -1.22 -23.27
N ALA A 274 -8.04 -0.99 -24.52
CA ALA A 274 -9.04 -0.01 -24.90
C ALA A 274 -10.43 -0.63 -25.12
N ALA A 275 -10.49 -1.84 -25.71
CA ALA A 275 -11.72 -2.58 -25.94
C ALA A 275 -11.49 -4.09 -25.94
N ILE A 276 -12.55 -4.87 -25.70
CA ILE A 276 -12.56 -6.34 -25.80
C ILE A 276 -13.79 -6.74 -26.61
N GLU A 277 -13.58 -7.44 -27.73
CA GLU A 277 -14.63 -7.92 -28.62
C GLU A 277 -14.35 -9.40 -28.97
N GLY A 278 -15.05 -10.31 -28.31
CA GLY A 278 -14.75 -11.74 -28.41
C GLY A 278 -13.33 -12.03 -27.96
N ASP A 279 -12.52 -12.64 -28.82
CA ASP A 279 -11.11 -12.95 -28.53
C ASP A 279 -10.15 -11.76 -28.79
N ARG A 280 -10.62 -10.71 -29.45
CA ARG A 280 -9.79 -9.57 -29.80
C ARG A 280 -9.81 -8.50 -28.71
N MET A 281 -8.64 -8.18 -28.20
CA MET A 281 -8.39 -6.99 -27.39
C MET A 281 -7.77 -5.90 -28.26
N THR A 282 -8.38 -4.72 -28.28
CA THR A 282 -7.78 -3.50 -28.87
C THR A 282 -6.87 -2.85 -27.85
N ILE A 283 -5.66 -2.54 -28.25
CA ILE A 283 -4.64 -1.90 -27.40
C ILE A 283 -4.54 -0.42 -27.78
N ALA A 284 -4.59 0.45 -26.78
CA ALA A 284 -4.38 1.87 -26.98
C ALA A 284 -2.92 2.14 -27.42
N PRO A 285 -2.68 3.04 -28.36
CA PRO A 285 -1.34 3.40 -28.81
C PRO A 285 -0.57 4.16 -27.70
N GLY A 286 0.75 4.25 -27.84
CA GLY A 286 1.60 5.08 -26.99
C GLY A 286 2.34 4.33 -25.88
N LEU A 287 2.56 3.02 -26.01
CA LEU A 287 3.35 2.24 -25.07
C LEU A 287 4.76 2.84 -24.87
N ALA A 288 5.47 3.18 -25.95
CA ALA A 288 6.81 3.79 -25.86
C ALA A 288 6.78 5.13 -25.11
N ALA A 289 5.76 5.97 -25.33
CA ALA A 289 5.60 7.22 -24.59
C ALA A 289 5.34 6.98 -23.10
N THR A 290 4.52 5.98 -22.77
CA THR A 290 4.23 5.57 -21.40
C THR A 290 5.51 5.05 -20.71
N LEU A 291 6.30 4.21 -21.39
CA LEU A 291 7.56 3.71 -20.84
C LEU A 291 8.55 4.85 -20.56
N ARG A 292 8.68 5.84 -21.45
CA ARG A 292 9.51 7.02 -21.18
C ARG A 292 9.06 7.80 -19.94
N GLN A 293 7.74 7.97 -19.74
CA GLN A 293 7.22 8.62 -18.53
C GLN A 293 7.53 7.82 -17.26
N ILE A 294 7.46 6.50 -17.34
CA ILE A 294 7.81 5.59 -16.23
C ILE A 294 9.31 5.70 -15.91
N ASP A 295 10.16 5.74 -16.93
CA ASP A 295 11.61 5.90 -16.82
C ASP A 295 12.01 7.23 -16.18
N ASP A 296 11.35 8.32 -16.59
CA ASP A 296 11.59 9.67 -16.07
C ASP A 296 11.02 9.90 -14.65
N PHE A 297 10.16 9.01 -14.14
CA PHE A 297 9.43 9.25 -12.91
C PHE A 297 10.34 9.55 -11.71
N PHE A 298 11.40 8.74 -11.52
CA PHE A 298 12.32 8.94 -10.40
C PHE A 298 13.02 10.30 -10.48
N ARG A 299 13.54 10.64 -11.65
CA ARG A 299 14.23 11.92 -11.91
C ARG A 299 13.32 13.12 -11.61
N VAL A 300 12.06 13.04 -12.03
CA VAL A 300 11.11 14.14 -11.89
C VAL A 300 10.59 14.28 -10.45
N ARG A 301 10.45 13.15 -9.71
CA ARG A 301 9.72 13.16 -8.43
C ARG A 301 10.62 13.09 -7.20
N PHE A 302 11.74 12.38 -7.27
CA PHE A 302 12.53 12.06 -6.08
C PHE A 302 13.98 12.50 -6.16
N GLN A 303 14.62 12.36 -7.32
CA GLN A 303 16.05 12.61 -7.45
C GLN A 303 16.45 13.98 -6.90
N GLY A 304 15.82 15.04 -7.38
CA GLY A 304 16.15 16.41 -6.93
C GLY A 304 15.84 16.65 -5.43
N LEU A 305 14.86 15.95 -4.85
CA LEU A 305 14.58 16.03 -3.40
C LEU A 305 15.69 15.35 -2.59
N ILE A 306 16.13 14.16 -3.04
CA ILE A 306 17.20 13.42 -2.38
C ILE A 306 18.53 14.18 -2.50
N ASP A 307 18.89 14.65 -3.69
CA ASP A 307 20.13 15.40 -3.91
C ASP A 307 20.18 16.66 -3.04
N LYS A 308 19.09 17.41 -3.00
CA LYS A 308 18.98 18.59 -2.13
C LYS A 308 19.07 18.22 -0.64
N PHE A 309 18.47 17.09 -0.23
CA PHE A 309 18.57 16.62 1.14
C PHE A 309 20.03 16.28 1.50
N VAL A 310 20.71 15.53 0.64
CA VAL A 310 22.14 15.15 0.79
C VAL A 310 23.02 16.40 0.92
N ASP A 311 22.82 17.40 0.05
CA ASP A 311 23.54 18.66 0.10
C ASP A 311 23.33 19.42 1.42
N LEU A 312 22.10 19.45 1.92
CA LEU A 312 21.72 20.15 3.16
C LEU A 312 22.33 19.51 4.41
N ILE A 313 22.46 18.18 4.44
CA ILE A 313 23.07 17.47 5.57
C ILE A 313 24.60 17.36 5.44
N GLY A 314 25.16 17.75 4.30
CA GLY A 314 26.61 17.70 4.04
C GLY A 314 27.16 16.27 3.95
N GLU A 315 26.36 15.31 3.48
CA GLU A 315 26.76 13.91 3.35
C GLU A 315 27.56 13.70 2.03
N ASP A 316 28.71 13.03 2.14
CA ASP A 316 29.49 12.59 0.99
C ASP A 316 28.93 11.27 0.43
N ALA A 317 27.78 11.36 -0.25
CA ALA A 317 27.14 10.21 -0.87
C ALA A 317 27.72 9.95 -2.27
N PRO A 318 27.94 8.67 -2.67
CA PRO A 318 28.49 8.34 -3.99
C PRO A 318 27.59 8.84 -5.13
N PRO A 319 28.11 8.98 -6.34
CA PRO A 319 27.27 9.29 -7.52
C PRO A 319 26.26 8.18 -7.81
N ASP A 320 25.22 8.51 -8.59
CA ASP A 320 24.28 7.52 -9.13
C ASP A 320 25.02 6.62 -10.15
N ASP A 321 24.89 5.31 -9.98
CA ASP A 321 25.48 4.28 -10.83
C ASP A 321 24.43 3.37 -11.49
N ASN A 322 23.15 3.76 -11.43
CA ASN A 322 22.06 2.99 -12.01
C ASN A 322 22.16 2.94 -13.54
N VAL A 323 22.07 1.73 -14.08
CA VAL A 323 22.00 1.45 -15.51
C VAL A 323 20.66 0.81 -15.83
N TRP A 324 19.91 1.44 -16.72
CA TRP A 324 18.58 1.00 -17.11
C TRP A 324 18.60 0.40 -18.52
N SER A 325 17.70 -0.57 -18.77
CA SER A 325 17.52 -1.10 -20.11
C SER A 325 17.00 -0.01 -21.05
N THR A 326 17.56 0.02 -22.27
CA THR A 326 17.12 0.88 -23.37
C THR A 326 16.31 0.12 -24.43
N HIS A 327 15.92 -1.13 -24.11
CA HIS A 327 15.14 -1.96 -25.02
C HIS A 327 13.82 -1.27 -25.39
N GLU A 328 13.50 -1.28 -26.69
CA GLU A 328 12.22 -0.76 -27.21
C GLU A 328 11.33 -1.95 -27.59
N PRO A 329 10.37 -2.35 -26.72
CA PRO A 329 9.48 -3.46 -27.04
C PRO A 329 8.51 -3.08 -28.17
N PRO A 330 7.99 -4.06 -28.93
CA PRO A 330 6.96 -3.83 -29.93
C PRO A 330 5.70 -3.16 -29.33
N GLU A 331 5.02 -2.34 -30.15
CA GLU A 331 3.74 -1.72 -29.79
C GLU A 331 2.58 -2.39 -30.57
N PRO A 332 2.02 -3.51 -30.09
CA PRO A 332 0.91 -4.15 -30.77
C PRO A 332 -0.37 -3.31 -30.65
N GLU A 333 -1.10 -3.15 -31.72
CA GLU A 333 -2.43 -2.47 -31.74
C GLU A 333 -3.55 -3.37 -31.25
N SER A 334 -3.34 -4.67 -31.22
CA SER A 334 -4.32 -5.65 -30.74
C SER A 334 -3.64 -6.92 -30.22
N LEU A 335 -4.33 -7.62 -29.33
CA LEU A 335 -3.95 -8.92 -28.78
C LEU A 335 -5.13 -9.88 -28.99
N ASP A 336 -4.88 -11.02 -29.63
CA ASP A 336 -5.86 -12.10 -29.78
C ASP A 336 -5.66 -13.11 -28.65
N LEU A 337 -6.65 -13.23 -27.77
CA LEU A 337 -6.59 -14.07 -26.58
C LEU A 337 -6.45 -15.56 -26.93
N GLY A 338 -7.10 -16.00 -28.02
CA GLY A 338 -7.04 -17.39 -28.47
C GLY A 338 -5.67 -17.74 -29.04
N ARG A 339 -5.14 -16.92 -29.95
CA ARG A 339 -3.82 -17.13 -30.57
C ARG A 339 -2.67 -17.00 -29.57
N ALA A 340 -2.82 -16.10 -28.58
CA ALA A 340 -1.86 -15.91 -27.48
C ALA A 340 -2.00 -16.99 -26.39
N GLY A 341 -2.92 -17.93 -26.51
CA GLY A 341 -3.13 -18.97 -25.51
C GLY A 341 -3.52 -18.46 -24.13
N ILE A 342 -4.07 -17.22 -24.03
CA ILE A 342 -4.40 -16.61 -22.75
C ILE A 342 -5.60 -17.29 -22.12
N SER A 343 -5.36 -17.95 -21.00
CA SER A 343 -6.37 -18.62 -20.17
C SER A 343 -6.82 -17.78 -18.98
N THR A 344 -6.01 -16.81 -18.56
CA THR A 344 -6.27 -16.00 -17.36
C THR A 344 -5.95 -14.53 -17.62
N VAL A 345 -6.85 -13.64 -17.19
CA VAL A 345 -6.58 -12.21 -17.01
C VAL A 345 -6.53 -11.90 -15.53
N LEU A 346 -5.36 -11.48 -15.07
CA LEU A 346 -5.09 -11.13 -13.68
C LEU A 346 -5.10 -9.61 -13.51
N TRP A 347 -6.16 -9.11 -12.86
CA TRP A 347 -6.34 -7.68 -12.63
C TRP A 347 -5.51 -7.21 -11.44
N THR A 348 -4.54 -6.35 -11.68
CA THR A 348 -3.72 -5.68 -10.66
C THR A 348 -4.03 -4.18 -10.64
N SER A 349 -5.27 -3.85 -10.90
CA SER A 349 -5.81 -2.50 -11.07
C SER A 349 -6.13 -1.79 -9.75
N GLY A 350 -5.63 -2.33 -8.64
CA GLY A 350 -5.69 -1.71 -7.32
C GLY A 350 -7.04 -1.87 -6.63
N PHE A 351 -7.32 -0.94 -5.71
CA PHE A 351 -8.48 -0.99 -4.82
C PHE A 351 -9.19 0.36 -4.81
N ARG A 352 -10.49 0.32 -4.46
CA ARG A 352 -11.28 1.51 -4.19
C ARG A 352 -11.49 1.64 -2.68
N PRO A 353 -11.44 2.86 -2.11
CA PRO A 353 -11.80 3.09 -0.72
C PRO A 353 -13.29 2.84 -0.51
N ASP A 354 -13.66 2.37 0.69
CA ASP A 354 -15.06 2.21 1.09
C ASP A 354 -15.24 2.66 2.54
N TYR A 355 -15.81 3.83 2.69
CA TYR A 355 -16.18 4.44 3.97
C TYR A 355 -17.69 4.72 4.07
N ARG A 356 -18.52 4.12 3.18
CA ARG A 356 -19.98 4.31 3.13
C ARG A 356 -20.70 3.84 4.39
N TRP A 357 -20.03 3.02 5.20
CA TRP A 357 -20.52 2.58 6.51
C TRP A 357 -20.42 3.66 7.59
N ILE A 358 -19.80 4.81 7.30
CA ILE A 358 -19.74 5.98 8.19
C ILE A 358 -20.85 6.95 7.78
N ASP A 359 -21.85 7.11 8.64
CA ASP A 359 -22.99 7.99 8.42
C ASP A 359 -22.65 9.46 8.78
N ALA A 360 -21.65 9.99 8.09
CA ALA A 360 -21.19 11.37 8.22
C ALA A 360 -20.46 11.79 6.93
N PRO A 361 -20.44 13.10 6.60
CA PRO A 361 -19.81 13.61 5.38
C PRO A 361 -18.26 13.67 5.53
N VAL A 362 -17.64 12.51 5.70
CA VAL A 362 -16.19 12.40 6.02
C VAL A 362 -15.32 12.08 4.80
N THR A 363 -15.90 11.91 3.61
CA THR A 363 -15.13 11.59 2.40
C THR A 363 -15.17 12.71 1.37
N ASP A 364 -14.14 12.76 0.55
CA ASP A 364 -14.12 13.61 -0.65
C ASP A 364 -14.78 12.90 -1.85
N ASP A 365 -14.79 13.57 -3.01
CA ASP A 365 -15.40 13.07 -4.25
C ASP A 365 -14.69 11.82 -4.80
N MET A 366 -13.49 11.51 -4.31
CA MET A 366 -12.72 10.30 -4.63
C MET A 366 -12.98 9.16 -3.62
N GLY A 367 -13.82 9.37 -2.60
CA GLY A 367 -14.13 8.42 -1.56
C GLY A 367 -13.06 8.30 -0.47
N LEU A 368 -12.05 9.17 -0.46
CA LEU A 368 -11.00 9.19 0.57
C LEU A 368 -11.40 10.10 1.74
N PRO A 369 -10.93 9.81 2.97
CA PRO A 369 -11.26 10.64 4.13
C PRO A 369 -10.80 12.09 3.97
N ARG A 370 -11.71 13.03 4.24
CA ARG A 370 -11.41 14.46 4.35
C ARG A 370 -10.87 14.74 5.74
N THR A 371 -9.57 14.85 5.85
CA THR A 371 -8.90 15.07 7.15
C THR A 371 -7.74 16.04 6.99
N ASP A 372 -7.40 16.71 8.09
CA ASP A 372 -6.08 17.30 8.25
C ASP A 372 -5.22 16.30 9.03
N ARG A 373 -4.31 15.61 8.33
CA ARG A 373 -3.41 14.59 8.90
C ARG A 373 -4.11 13.54 9.78
N GLY A 374 -5.31 13.09 9.37
CA GLY A 374 -6.10 12.12 10.10
C GLY A 374 -7.16 12.68 11.04
N VAL A 375 -7.16 13.98 11.31
CA VAL A 375 -8.19 14.65 12.12
C VAL A 375 -9.35 15.05 11.22
N SER A 376 -10.54 14.50 11.44
CA SER A 376 -11.74 14.85 10.66
C SER A 376 -12.43 16.09 11.16
N ALA A 377 -13.32 16.67 10.33
CA ALA A 377 -14.18 17.78 10.76
C ALA A 377 -15.27 17.33 11.77
N VAL A 378 -15.51 16.04 11.94
CA VAL A 378 -16.45 15.47 12.91
C VAL A 378 -15.72 15.32 14.25
N PRO A 379 -16.07 16.08 15.30
CA PRO A 379 -15.36 16.03 16.57
C PRO A 379 -15.34 14.63 17.18
N GLY A 380 -14.14 14.14 17.54
CA GLY A 380 -13.95 12.81 18.11
C GLY A 380 -13.79 11.67 17.09
N LEU A 381 -13.84 11.98 15.79
CA LEU A 381 -13.60 10.99 14.73
C LEU A 381 -12.25 11.23 14.06
N PHE A 382 -11.42 10.20 14.05
CA PHE A 382 -10.05 10.22 13.53
C PHE A 382 -9.82 9.09 12.53
N PHE A 383 -8.83 9.27 11.66
CA PHE A 383 -8.41 8.26 10.67
C PHE A 383 -6.91 8.02 10.80
N VAL A 384 -6.46 6.78 10.64
CA VAL A 384 -5.05 6.42 10.63
C VAL A 384 -4.73 5.41 9.53
N GLY A 385 -3.66 5.66 8.77
CA GLY A 385 -3.23 4.78 7.70
C GLY A 385 -4.10 4.84 6.45
N ALA A 386 -4.86 5.91 6.25
CA ALA A 386 -5.55 6.17 4.99
C ALA A 386 -4.56 6.56 3.89
N LEU A 387 -4.93 6.27 2.64
CA LEU A 387 -4.11 6.58 1.48
C LEU A 387 -3.85 8.09 1.39
N TRP A 388 -2.57 8.49 1.35
CA TRP A 388 -2.16 9.90 1.30
C TRP A 388 -2.69 10.77 2.45
N GLN A 389 -2.85 10.21 3.64
CA GLN A 389 -3.36 10.96 4.79
C GLN A 389 -2.48 12.17 5.15
N THR A 390 -1.19 11.99 5.31
CA THR A 390 -0.17 13.05 5.49
C THR A 390 0.72 13.15 4.26
N ASN A 391 1.22 12.02 3.77
CA ASN A 391 2.02 11.86 2.55
C ASN A 391 1.89 10.41 2.05
N GLN A 392 2.70 10.03 1.05
CA GLN A 392 2.65 8.67 0.48
C GLN A 392 3.00 7.54 1.48
N LEU A 393 3.68 7.84 2.59
CA LEU A 393 4.07 6.83 3.58
C LEU A 393 2.93 6.43 4.52
N SER A 394 1.87 7.24 4.66
CA SER A 394 0.78 7.02 5.62
C SER A 394 0.11 5.66 5.52
N ALA A 395 -0.09 5.13 4.31
CA ALA A 395 -0.70 3.81 4.08
C ALA A 395 0.31 2.66 4.01
N THR A 396 1.57 2.89 4.41
CA THR A 396 2.65 1.89 4.42
C THR A 396 3.01 1.46 5.84
N LEU A 397 4.04 0.62 5.99
CA LEU A 397 4.58 0.26 7.32
C LEU A 397 5.18 1.45 8.07
N PHE A 398 5.53 2.53 7.39
CA PHE A 398 5.92 3.80 8.03
C PHE A 398 4.73 4.57 8.62
N GLY A 399 3.49 4.29 8.18
CA GLY A 399 2.29 5.02 8.57
C GLY A 399 2.15 5.26 10.08
N PRO A 400 2.35 4.25 10.95
CA PRO A 400 2.28 4.45 12.39
C PRO A 400 3.21 5.55 12.91
N ARG A 401 4.43 5.63 12.37
CA ARG A 401 5.42 6.64 12.76
C ARG A 401 5.09 8.02 12.19
N VAL A 402 4.43 8.08 11.02
CA VAL A 402 4.03 9.34 10.36
C VAL A 402 2.82 9.98 11.04
N ASP A 403 1.80 9.18 11.35
CA ASP A 403 0.45 9.69 11.62
C ASP A 403 0.01 9.55 13.08
N SER A 404 0.41 8.45 13.78
CA SER A 404 -0.27 8.08 15.03
C SER A 404 -0.07 9.08 16.17
N ARG A 405 1.12 9.68 16.28
CA ARG A 405 1.41 10.67 17.34
C ARG A 405 0.56 11.94 17.18
N HIS A 406 0.52 12.49 15.97
CA HIS A 406 -0.28 13.67 15.67
C HIS A 406 -1.77 13.45 16.00
N ILE A 407 -2.29 12.27 15.64
CA ILE A 407 -3.68 11.90 15.97
C ILE A 407 -3.85 11.77 17.49
N GLY A 408 -2.91 11.13 18.18
CA GLY A 408 -2.94 11.02 19.64
C GLY A 408 -2.98 12.37 20.35
N GLU A 409 -2.18 13.32 19.91
CA GLU A 409 -2.17 14.69 20.42
C GLU A 409 -3.52 15.39 20.15
N ALA A 410 -4.07 15.24 18.94
CA ALA A 410 -5.40 15.78 18.58
C ALA A 410 -6.55 15.13 19.38
N MET A 411 -6.37 13.88 19.84
CA MET A 411 -7.29 13.19 20.75
C MET A 411 -7.20 13.70 22.20
N GLY A 412 -6.24 14.58 22.50
CA GLY A 412 -5.97 15.06 23.85
C GLY A 412 -5.23 14.04 24.73
N LEU A 413 -4.41 13.15 24.13
CA LEU A 413 -3.57 12.23 24.87
C LEU A 413 -2.32 12.94 25.38
N THR A 414 -1.95 12.69 26.64
CA THR A 414 -0.63 13.04 27.16
C THR A 414 0.33 11.91 26.77
N LEU A 415 1.20 12.20 25.79
CA LEU A 415 2.13 11.23 25.26
C LEU A 415 3.54 11.40 25.84
N PRO A 416 4.29 10.32 26.08
CA PRO A 416 5.70 10.45 26.46
C PRO A 416 6.51 11.13 25.34
N GLU A 417 7.66 11.69 25.67
CA GLU A 417 8.62 12.14 24.66
C GLU A 417 8.96 10.99 23.72
N GLU A 418 9.15 11.30 22.43
CA GLU A 418 9.59 10.27 21.47
C GLU A 418 10.98 9.78 21.84
N GLU A 419 11.12 8.46 21.93
CA GLU A 419 12.47 7.87 21.88
C GLU A 419 13.07 8.24 20.52
N PRO A 420 14.26 8.86 20.48
CA PRO A 420 14.91 9.18 19.22
C PRO A 420 15.03 7.89 18.40
N LEU A 421 14.65 7.98 17.12
CA LEU A 421 14.89 6.88 16.18
C LEU A 421 16.34 6.48 16.29
N ALA A 422 16.61 5.21 16.58
CA ALA A 422 17.97 4.70 16.56
C ALA A 422 18.57 5.10 15.21
N ALA A 423 19.62 5.90 15.23
CA ALA A 423 20.34 6.28 14.02
C ALA A 423 20.79 4.97 13.38
N SER A 424 20.12 4.55 12.32
CA SER A 424 20.50 3.39 11.54
C SER A 424 21.78 3.77 10.80
N SER A 425 22.91 3.31 11.36
CA SER A 425 24.26 3.39 10.80
C SER A 425 24.32 2.77 9.40
#